data_da703e9113acb85e95cbfd39c419f9cb
#
_entry.id   da703e9113acb85e95cbfd39c419f9cb
#
_cell.length_a   1.000
_cell.length_b   1.000
_cell.length_c   1.000
_cell.angle_alpha   90.00
_cell.angle_beta   90.00
_cell.angle_gamma   90.00
#
_symmetry.space_group_name_H-M   'P 1'
#
loop_
_entity.id
_entity.type
_entity.pdbx_description
1 polymer ?
#
loop_
_entity_poly.entity_id
_entity_poly.type
_entity_poly.pdbx_seq_one_letter_code
_entity_poly.pdbx_strand_id
1 'polypeptide(L)'
;MSITDSLLLGNSPPMRQVKLLIQQVAQSNASVLILGESGTGKELVAKALHQESSRCEHSYVPVNCGAIPSELLESELFGHEKGAFSGASSAKKGRFELADKGTLLLDEIGEMPLSMQVKLLRVLQEQVIDRVGSEKPRSIDVRIVAATHQNLSDKVAARDFREDLYYRLNVFPIQMPPLRERGEDILLLWDFFAQELCLGNDSPVSLSMAAAHDLMQRPWKGNCRELRNLVERMNILYPGTEITLQNLQPRDPMLVSDMLAVEGQEELALHPQAFESPPFMVTDVGEPPRLFEPLVIDDQLSNIDDLADMLVSAIDMSQGCDLKQQLIAVETQLIQKALDATSGNVSKAADLLSVRRTTLIEKIKKYQLQEVS
;
A
#
# COMPACT_ATOMS: atom_id res chain seq x y z
N MET A 1 6.72 -31.54 3.26
CA MET A 1 5.86 -30.38 3.00
C MET A 1 6.18 -29.91 1.59
N SER A 2 5.18 -29.77 0.70
CA SER A 2 5.45 -29.19 -0.61
C SER A 2 5.80 -27.71 -0.47
N ILE A 3 6.51 -27.14 -1.45
CA ILE A 3 6.80 -25.70 -1.49
C ILE A 3 5.50 -24.91 -1.51
N THR A 4 4.49 -25.42 -2.21
CA THR A 4 3.14 -24.84 -2.23
C THR A 4 2.52 -24.76 -0.84
N ASP A 5 2.70 -25.76 0.03
CA ASP A 5 2.15 -25.76 1.39
C ASP A 5 2.81 -24.72 2.31
N SER A 6 4.08 -24.41 2.08
CA SER A 6 4.78 -23.38 2.84
C SER A 6 4.40 -21.96 2.42
N LEU A 7 4.07 -21.75 1.14
CA LEU A 7 3.70 -20.44 0.61
C LEU A 7 2.22 -20.12 0.74
N LEU A 8 1.36 -21.14 0.57
CA LEU A 8 -0.09 -20.99 0.54
C LEU A 8 -0.70 -21.63 1.78
N LEU A 9 -0.85 -20.83 2.81
CA LEU A 9 -1.52 -21.25 4.03
C LEU A 9 -3.02 -21.49 3.77
N GLY A 10 -3.51 -22.56 4.37
CA GLY A 10 -4.94 -22.95 4.30
C GLY A 10 -5.11 -24.42 3.96
N ASN A 11 -6.09 -25.03 4.62
CA ASN A 11 -6.47 -26.44 4.50
C ASN A 11 -7.94 -26.62 4.12
N SER A 12 -8.66 -25.53 3.86
CA SER A 12 -10.04 -25.58 3.39
C SER A 12 -10.14 -26.31 2.04
N PRO A 13 -11.29 -26.94 1.75
CA PRO A 13 -11.47 -27.67 0.48
C PRO A 13 -11.16 -26.81 -0.77
N PRO A 14 -11.58 -25.53 -0.86
CA PRO A 14 -11.23 -24.67 -1.98
C PRO A 14 -9.70 -24.44 -2.10
N MET A 15 -9.00 -24.24 -0.98
CA MET A 15 -7.55 -24.03 -1.00
C MET A 15 -6.78 -25.31 -1.38
N ARG A 16 -7.26 -26.49 -0.93
CA ARG A 16 -6.68 -27.77 -1.37
C ARG A 16 -6.81 -27.96 -2.88
N GLN A 17 -7.95 -27.57 -3.45
CA GLN A 17 -8.15 -27.63 -4.91
C GLN A 17 -7.19 -26.71 -5.64
N VAL A 18 -6.98 -25.46 -5.17
CA VAL A 18 -5.98 -24.54 -5.74
C VAL A 18 -4.59 -25.16 -5.71
N LYS A 19 -4.17 -25.72 -4.56
CA LYS A 19 -2.87 -26.38 -4.43
C LYS A 19 -2.69 -27.55 -5.42
N LEU A 20 -3.71 -28.35 -5.60
CA LEU A 20 -3.69 -29.45 -6.57
C LEU A 20 -3.55 -28.92 -8.02
N LEU A 21 -4.28 -27.88 -8.39
CA LEU A 21 -4.16 -27.26 -9.74
C LEU A 21 -2.76 -26.71 -9.96
N ILE A 22 -2.14 -26.07 -8.95
CA ILE A 22 -0.76 -25.60 -9.04
C ILE A 22 0.18 -26.77 -9.35
N GLN A 23 0.11 -27.85 -8.59
CA GLN A 23 0.96 -29.04 -8.78
C GLN A 23 0.79 -29.65 -10.17
N GLN A 24 -0.44 -29.69 -10.70
CA GLN A 24 -0.72 -30.24 -12.04
C GLN A 24 -0.11 -29.41 -13.17
N VAL A 25 -0.15 -28.07 -13.06
CA VAL A 25 0.30 -27.18 -14.15
C VAL A 25 1.72 -26.67 -13.98
N ALA A 26 2.32 -26.80 -12.79
CA ALA A 26 3.64 -26.21 -12.49
C ALA A 26 4.72 -26.63 -13.49
N GLN A 27 4.78 -27.93 -13.83
CA GLN A 27 5.79 -28.48 -14.74
C GLN A 27 5.55 -28.17 -16.23
N SER A 28 4.39 -27.61 -16.58
CA SER A 28 4.08 -27.24 -17.95
C SER A 28 4.52 -25.82 -18.27
N ASN A 29 4.77 -25.51 -19.56
CA ASN A 29 5.03 -24.15 -20.01
C ASN A 29 3.73 -23.38 -20.39
N ALA A 30 2.55 -23.94 -20.11
CA ALA A 30 1.28 -23.31 -20.41
C ALA A 30 1.14 -21.97 -19.67
N SER A 31 0.49 -21.01 -20.33
CA SER A 31 0.06 -19.78 -19.67
C SER A 31 -0.98 -20.08 -18.59
N VAL A 32 -0.84 -19.46 -17.44
CA VAL A 32 -1.78 -19.61 -16.32
C VAL A 32 -2.45 -18.28 -16.07
N LEU A 33 -3.79 -18.29 -15.97
CA LEU A 33 -4.58 -17.12 -15.61
C LEU A 33 -5.14 -17.30 -14.21
N ILE A 34 -4.67 -16.46 -13.26
CA ILE A 34 -5.10 -16.49 -11.88
C ILE A 34 -6.20 -15.44 -11.68
N LEU A 35 -7.38 -15.89 -11.35
CA LEU A 35 -8.56 -15.06 -11.13
C LEU A 35 -8.90 -15.01 -9.63
N GLY A 36 -9.42 -13.88 -9.15
CA GLY A 36 -9.90 -13.77 -7.78
C GLY A 36 -9.85 -12.35 -7.25
N GLU A 37 -10.61 -12.09 -6.22
CA GLU A 37 -10.73 -10.77 -5.60
C GLU A 37 -9.38 -10.19 -5.17
N SER A 38 -9.34 -8.85 -5.00
CA SER A 38 -8.14 -8.20 -4.48
C SER A 38 -7.81 -8.70 -3.07
N GLY A 39 -6.52 -8.89 -2.78
CA GLY A 39 -6.06 -9.34 -1.47
C GLY A 39 -6.22 -10.84 -1.18
N THR A 40 -6.61 -11.69 -2.14
CA THR A 40 -6.75 -13.14 -1.96
C THR A 40 -5.43 -13.91 -1.96
N GLY A 41 -4.32 -13.30 -2.42
CA GLY A 41 -3.00 -13.94 -2.49
C GLY A 41 -2.63 -14.47 -3.88
N LYS A 42 -3.16 -13.90 -4.97
CA LYS A 42 -2.83 -14.28 -6.36
C LYS A 42 -1.33 -14.31 -6.65
N GLU A 43 -0.58 -13.35 -6.12
CA GLU A 43 0.88 -13.28 -6.28
C GLU A 43 1.59 -14.49 -5.64
N LEU A 44 1.12 -14.97 -4.48
CA LEU A 44 1.67 -16.16 -3.83
C LEU A 44 1.44 -17.42 -4.67
N VAL A 45 0.29 -17.51 -5.35
CA VAL A 45 0.02 -18.60 -6.31
C VAL A 45 1.00 -18.56 -7.48
N ALA A 46 1.25 -17.39 -8.05
CA ALA A 46 2.22 -17.23 -9.13
C ALA A 46 3.64 -17.60 -8.68
N LYS A 47 4.03 -17.22 -7.47
CA LYS A 47 5.31 -17.58 -6.86
C LYS A 47 5.42 -19.09 -6.64
N ALA A 48 4.35 -19.75 -6.16
CA ALA A 48 4.30 -21.20 -5.99
C ALA A 48 4.41 -21.93 -7.33
N LEU A 49 3.71 -21.47 -8.38
CA LEU A 49 3.81 -21.99 -9.74
C LEU A 49 5.24 -21.93 -10.28
N HIS A 50 5.95 -20.84 -10.03
CA HIS A 50 7.34 -20.71 -10.43
C HIS A 50 8.26 -21.66 -9.65
N GLN A 51 8.14 -21.69 -8.32
CA GLN A 51 9.00 -22.50 -7.48
C GLN A 51 8.82 -24.01 -7.65
N GLU A 52 7.63 -24.47 -8.05
CA GLU A 52 7.37 -25.88 -8.37
C GLU A 52 7.57 -26.21 -9.86
N SER A 53 8.01 -25.25 -10.68
CA SER A 53 8.28 -25.47 -12.09
C SER A 53 9.68 -25.94 -12.39
N SER A 54 9.92 -26.43 -13.61
CA SER A 54 11.26 -26.69 -14.14
C SER A 54 12.13 -25.42 -14.29
N ARG A 55 11.53 -24.23 -14.10
CA ARG A 55 12.19 -22.92 -14.21
C ARG A 55 12.51 -22.29 -12.84
N CYS A 56 12.40 -23.02 -11.73
CA CYS A 56 12.58 -22.52 -10.37
C CYS A 56 13.94 -21.90 -10.11
N GLU A 57 15.00 -22.34 -10.81
CA GLU A 57 16.37 -21.81 -10.70
C GLU A 57 16.59 -20.54 -11.55
N HIS A 58 15.60 -20.16 -12.36
CA HIS A 58 15.67 -18.95 -13.21
C HIS A 58 14.93 -17.78 -12.58
N SER A 59 14.93 -16.63 -13.27
CA SER A 59 14.35 -15.40 -12.77
C SER A 59 12.82 -15.50 -12.64
N TYR A 60 12.28 -15.07 -11.50
CA TYR A 60 10.88 -14.74 -11.31
C TYR A 60 10.72 -13.22 -11.30
N VAL A 61 10.01 -12.68 -12.29
CA VAL A 61 9.86 -11.24 -12.47
C VAL A 61 8.38 -10.85 -12.32
N PRO A 62 7.95 -10.31 -11.17
CA PRO A 62 6.61 -9.78 -11.01
C PRO A 62 6.51 -8.36 -11.59
N VAL A 63 5.39 -8.08 -12.27
CA VAL A 63 5.03 -6.76 -12.80
C VAL A 63 3.56 -6.50 -12.52
N ASN A 64 3.27 -5.42 -11.81
CA ASN A 64 1.89 -4.96 -11.63
C ASN A 64 1.57 -3.93 -12.73
N CYS A 65 0.69 -4.32 -13.67
CA CYS A 65 0.33 -3.50 -14.82
C CYS A 65 -0.48 -2.25 -14.44
N GLY A 66 -1.24 -2.31 -13.35
CA GLY A 66 -2.02 -1.17 -12.86
C GLY A 66 -1.21 -0.14 -12.07
N ALA A 67 -0.04 -0.53 -11.54
CA ALA A 67 0.80 0.38 -10.76
C ALA A 67 1.76 1.22 -11.62
N ILE A 68 1.96 0.86 -12.90
CA ILE A 68 2.86 1.56 -13.81
C ILE A 68 2.03 2.48 -14.71
N PRO A 69 2.35 3.79 -14.81
CA PRO A 69 1.70 4.69 -15.76
C PRO A 69 1.75 4.13 -17.19
N SER A 70 0.65 4.24 -17.93
CA SER A 70 0.50 3.66 -19.27
C SER A 70 1.61 4.07 -20.25
N GLU A 71 2.10 5.29 -20.14
CA GLU A 71 3.19 5.84 -20.96
C GLU A 71 4.56 5.16 -20.71
N LEU A 72 4.77 4.66 -19.48
CA LEU A 72 6.00 3.99 -19.08
C LEU A 72 5.92 2.47 -19.19
N LEU A 73 4.70 1.91 -19.23
CA LEU A 73 4.48 0.47 -19.21
C LEU A 73 5.18 -0.23 -20.37
N GLU A 74 5.16 0.36 -21.56
CA GLU A 74 5.84 -0.18 -22.74
C GLU A 74 7.34 -0.29 -22.51
N SER A 75 7.95 0.80 -22.07
CA SER A 75 9.39 0.87 -21.80
C SER A 75 9.82 -0.06 -20.65
N GLU A 76 8.99 -0.22 -19.62
CA GLU A 76 9.26 -1.15 -18.53
C GLU A 76 9.14 -2.62 -18.98
N LEU A 77 8.13 -2.99 -19.75
CA LEU A 77 7.93 -4.37 -20.21
C LEU A 77 8.93 -4.79 -21.27
N PHE A 78 9.12 -3.97 -22.31
CA PHE A 78 9.92 -4.35 -23.50
C PHE A 78 11.33 -3.75 -23.52
N GLY A 79 11.60 -2.75 -22.65
CA GLY A 79 12.86 -2.01 -22.67
C GLY A 79 12.90 -0.94 -23.76
N HIS A 80 13.96 -0.15 -23.76
CA HIS A 80 14.18 0.90 -24.76
C HIS A 80 15.65 1.03 -25.14
N GLU A 81 15.91 1.51 -26.35
CA GLU A 81 17.22 1.92 -26.80
C GLU A 81 17.47 3.40 -26.45
N LYS A 82 18.75 3.78 -26.40
CA LYS A 82 19.13 5.18 -26.14
C LYS A 82 18.50 6.11 -27.19
N GLY A 83 17.82 7.17 -26.73
CA GLY A 83 17.16 8.16 -27.60
C GLY A 83 15.77 7.76 -28.09
N ALA A 84 15.18 6.68 -27.59
CA ALA A 84 13.84 6.21 -27.98
C ALA A 84 12.71 7.21 -27.67
N PHE A 85 12.87 8.02 -26.63
CA PHE A 85 11.97 9.10 -26.24
C PHE A 85 12.72 10.19 -25.46
N SER A 86 12.06 11.35 -25.22
CA SER A 86 12.62 12.44 -24.43
C SER A 86 12.86 11.97 -22.99
N GLY A 87 14.14 11.75 -22.59
CA GLY A 87 14.53 11.18 -21.29
C GLY A 87 15.23 9.81 -21.36
N ALA A 88 15.24 9.14 -22.53
CA ALA A 88 15.98 7.89 -22.74
C ALA A 88 17.49 8.12 -22.91
N SER A 89 18.17 8.53 -21.84
CA SER A 89 19.62 8.84 -21.83
C SER A 89 20.50 7.60 -22.02
N SER A 90 20.03 6.41 -21.68
CA SER A 90 20.71 5.12 -21.82
C SER A 90 19.74 4.05 -22.29
N ALA A 91 20.23 2.96 -22.86
CA ALA A 91 19.41 1.79 -23.16
C ALA A 91 19.08 1.05 -21.87
N LYS A 92 17.84 0.51 -21.75
CA LYS A 92 17.35 -0.27 -20.60
C LYS A 92 16.74 -1.58 -21.06
N LYS A 93 17.10 -2.69 -20.39
CA LYS A 93 16.44 -3.99 -20.59
C LYS A 93 15.03 -3.96 -20.03
N GLY A 94 14.07 -4.54 -20.75
CA GLY A 94 12.69 -4.70 -20.30
C GLY A 94 12.51 -5.90 -19.39
N ARG A 95 11.34 -5.98 -18.75
CA ARG A 95 10.97 -7.08 -17.84
C ARG A 95 10.93 -8.44 -18.57
N PHE A 96 10.54 -8.48 -19.83
CA PHE A 96 10.60 -9.68 -20.65
C PHE A 96 12.03 -10.20 -20.82
N GLU A 97 13.00 -9.32 -21.08
CA GLU A 97 14.41 -9.71 -21.18
C GLU A 97 14.98 -10.19 -19.83
N LEU A 98 14.54 -9.58 -18.71
CA LEU A 98 14.96 -9.98 -17.37
C LEU A 98 14.36 -11.32 -16.95
N ALA A 99 13.20 -11.68 -17.49
CA ALA A 99 12.51 -12.94 -17.23
C ALA A 99 12.92 -14.07 -18.19
N ASP A 100 13.90 -13.83 -19.09
CA ASP A 100 14.30 -14.82 -20.08
C ASP A 100 14.69 -16.16 -19.40
N LYS A 101 14.20 -17.28 -19.93
CA LYS A 101 14.24 -18.65 -19.40
C LYS A 101 13.48 -18.87 -18.09
N GLY A 102 12.95 -17.81 -17.50
CA GLY A 102 12.24 -17.81 -16.23
C GLY A 102 10.72 -17.68 -16.37
N THR A 103 10.13 -16.96 -15.41
CA THR A 103 8.69 -16.72 -15.33
C THR A 103 8.41 -15.23 -15.14
N LEU A 104 7.51 -14.68 -15.94
CA LEU A 104 6.99 -13.32 -15.79
C LEU A 104 5.57 -13.38 -15.24
N LEU A 105 5.33 -12.74 -14.10
CA LEU A 105 3.99 -12.47 -13.60
C LEU A 105 3.51 -11.11 -14.11
N LEU A 106 2.37 -11.10 -14.78
CA LEU A 106 1.63 -9.89 -15.15
C LEU A 106 0.42 -9.77 -14.21
N ASP A 107 0.61 -9.05 -13.11
CA ASP A 107 -0.47 -8.80 -12.16
C ASP A 107 -1.33 -7.63 -12.64
N GLU A 108 -2.63 -7.70 -12.34
CA GLU A 108 -3.66 -6.78 -12.79
C GLU A 108 -3.65 -6.60 -14.34
N ILE A 109 -3.60 -7.74 -15.06
CA ILE A 109 -3.55 -7.76 -16.52
C ILE A 109 -4.75 -7.05 -17.16
N GLY A 110 -5.89 -7.02 -16.48
CA GLY A 110 -7.09 -6.31 -16.92
C GLY A 110 -6.93 -4.78 -17.02
N GLU A 111 -5.90 -4.18 -16.40
CA GLU A 111 -5.57 -2.75 -16.50
C GLU A 111 -4.65 -2.42 -17.68
N MET A 112 -4.20 -3.44 -18.44
CA MET A 112 -3.27 -3.22 -19.55
C MET A 112 -3.95 -2.49 -20.72
N PRO A 113 -3.38 -1.38 -21.22
CA PRO A 113 -3.92 -0.66 -22.38
C PRO A 113 -4.01 -1.53 -23.64
N LEU A 114 -5.01 -1.30 -24.50
CA LEU A 114 -5.23 -2.07 -25.74
C LEU A 114 -4.00 -2.13 -26.67
N SER A 115 -3.25 -1.03 -26.77
CA SER A 115 -1.99 -0.99 -27.55
C SER A 115 -0.94 -1.97 -27.03
N MET A 116 -0.88 -2.16 -25.73
CA MET A 116 0.03 -3.08 -25.07
C MET A 116 -0.43 -4.52 -25.16
N GLN A 117 -1.74 -4.75 -25.16
CA GLN A 117 -2.33 -6.08 -25.38
C GLN A 117 -1.94 -6.67 -26.75
N VAL A 118 -1.84 -5.83 -27.78
CA VAL A 118 -1.36 -6.25 -29.11
C VAL A 118 0.09 -6.75 -29.05
N LYS A 119 0.96 -6.01 -28.36
CA LYS A 119 2.36 -6.41 -28.21
C LYS A 119 2.52 -7.67 -27.37
N LEU A 120 1.76 -7.79 -26.30
CA LEU A 120 1.75 -8.98 -25.46
C LEU A 120 1.29 -10.23 -26.26
N LEU A 121 0.26 -10.07 -27.09
CA LEU A 121 -0.21 -11.18 -27.95
C LEU A 121 0.91 -11.67 -28.88
N ARG A 122 1.65 -10.75 -29.51
CA ARG A 122 2.81 -11.11 -30.34
C ARG A 122 3.86 -11.90 -29.55
N VAL A 123 4.17 -11.45 -28.32
CA VAL A 123 5.11 -12.19 -27.45
C VAL A 123 4.62 -13.60 -27.14
N LEU A 124 3.33 -13.78 -26.82
CA LEU A 124 2.75 -15.08 -26.52
C LEU A 124 2.72 -16.03 -27.74
N GLN A 125 2.70 -15.48 -28.96
CA GLN A 125 2.65 -16.27 -30.20
C GLN A 125 4.02 -16.58 -30.77
N GLU A 126 4.90 -15.57 -30.81
CA GLU A 126 6.17 -15.61 -31.53
C GLU A 126 7.39 -15.77 -30.60
N GLN A 127 7.22 -15.53 -29.29
CA GLN A 127 8.31 -15.45 -28.30
C GLN A 127 9.42 -14.48 -28.71
N VAL A 128 8.99 -13.33 -29.25
CA VAL A 128 9.88 -12.27 -29.74
C VAL A 128 9.42 -10.93 -29.18
N ILE A 129 10.36 -10.08 -28.80
CA ILE A 129 10.14 -8.71 -28.36
C ILE A 129 10.95 -7.72 -29.18
N ASP A 130 10.43 -6.50 -29.31
CA ASP A 130 11.13 -5.36 -29.87
C ASP A 130 11.26 -4.30 -28.78
N ARG A 131 12.47 -3.74 -28.58
CA ARG A 131 12.64 -2.58 -27.68
C ARG A 131 12.06 -1.33 -28.30
N VAL A 132 11.58 -0.41 -27.48
CA VAL A 132 11.14 0.90 -27.93
C VAL A 132 12.30 1.62 -28.62
N GLY A 133 12.08 2.10 -29.83
CA GLY A 133 13.13 2.75 -30.65
C GLY A 133 14.07 1.78 -31.37
N SER A 134 13.74 0.47 -31.44
CA SER A 134 14.50 -0.54 -32.19
C SER A 134 13.56 -1.42 -33.00
N GLU A 135 13.95 -1.73 -34.23
CA GLU A 135 13.27 -2.72 -35.08
C GLU A 135 13.96 -4.11 -35.05
N LYS A 136 14.93 -4.30 -34.15
CA LYS A 136 15.67 -5.57 -34.04
C LYS A 136 14.92 -6.53 -33.13
N PRO A 137 14.31 -7.58 -33.69
CA PRO A 137 13.60 -8.58 -32.90
C PRO A 137 14.58 -9.36 -31.99
N ARG A 138 14.15 -9.64 -30.76
CA ARG A 138 14.90 -10.42 -29.76
C ARG A 138 14.06 -11.63 -29.37
N SER A 139 14.58 -12.81 -29.59
CA SER A 139 13.95 -14.03 -29.11
C SER A 139 14.09 -14.14 -27.60
N ILE A 140 13.02 -14.57 -26.95
CA ILE A 140 12.95 -14.82 -25.51
C ILE A 140 12.22 -16.15 -25.26
N ASP A 141 12.53 -16.78 -24.14
CA ASP A 141 11.81 -17.98 -23.66
C ASP A 141 11.28 -17.71 -22.26
N VAL A 142 10.05 -17.18 -22.17
CA VAL A 142 9.45 -16.74 -20.90
C VAL A 142 8.13 -17.46 -20.68
N ARG A 143 7.96 -18.07 -19.49
CA ARG A 143 6.65 -18.55 -19.05
C ARG A 143 5.83 -17.38 -18.53
N ILE A 144 4.60 -17.22 -19.04
CA ILE A 144 3.70 -16.16 -18.62
C ILE A 144 2.69 -16.68 -17.61
N VAL A 145 2.59 -15.96 -16.49
CA VAL A 145 1.51 -16.09 -15.51
C VAL A 145 0.80 -14.74 -15.45
N ALA A 146 -0.50 -14.70 -15.67
CA ALA A 146 -1.31 -13.50 -15.60
C ALA A 146 -2.24 -13.56 -14.38
N ALA A 147 -2.47 -12.45 -13.72
CA ALA A 147 -3.40 -12.36 -12.59
C ALA A 147 -4.30 -11.13 -12.72
N THR A 148 -5.54 -11.23 -12.27
CA THR A 148 -6.48 -10.11 -12.20
C THR A 148 -7.61 -10.37 -11.22
N HIS A 149 -8.18 -9.30 -10.69
CA HIS A 149 -9.44 -9.34 -9.94
C HIS A 149 -10.66 -9.04 -10.81
N GLN A 150 -10.45 -8.61 -12.06
CA GLN A 150 -11.51 -8.20 -12.98
C GLN A 150 -12.06 -9.37 -13.77
N ASN A 151 -13.33 -9.29 -14.15
CA ASN A 151 -13.93 -10.21 -15.09
C ASN A 151 -13.47 -9.86 -16.53
N LEU A 152 -12.51 -10.61 -17.06
CA LEU A 152 -11.99 -10.34 -18.40
C LEU A 152 -13.04 -10.61 -19.49
N SER A 153 -14.02 -11.50 -19.28
CA SER A 153 -15.09 -11.73 -20.25
C SER A 153 -15.98 -10.50 -20.43
N ASP A 154 -16.28 -9.80 -19.35
CA ASP A 154 -17.04 -8.53 -19.40
C ASP A 154 -16.22 -7.44 -20.10
N LYS A 155 -14.90 -7.38 -19.86
CA LYS A 155 -14.01 -6.45 -20.56
C LYS A 155 -13.90 -6.76 -22.06
N VAL A 156 -13.90 -8.02 -22.44
CA VAL A 156 -13.96 -8.42 -23.86
C VAL A 156 -15.26 -7.95 -24.50
N ALA A 157 -16.39 -8.16 -23.82
CA ALA A 157 -17.69 -7.67 -24.32
C ALA A 157 -17.75 -6.13 -24.44
N ALA A 158 -17.10 -5.41 -23.52
CA ALA A 158 -16.95 -3.96 -23.54
C ALA A 158 -15.90 -3.44 -24.53
N ARG A 159 -15.13 -4.34 -25.17
CA ARG A 159 -13.99 -4.02 -26.06
C ARG A 159 -12.81 -3.34 -25.37
N ASP A 160 -12.70 -3.45 -24.05
CA ASP A 160 -11.57 -2.96 -23.26
C ASP A 160 -10.45 -4.01 -23.14
N PHE A 161 -10.77 -5.25 -23.51
CA PHE A 161 -9.79 -6.34 -23.57
C PHE A 161 -9.98 -7.12 -24.87
N ARG A 162 -8.88 -7.52 -25.52
CA ARG A 162 -8.93 -8.24 -26.79
C ARG A 162 -9.29 -9.70 -26.54
N GLU A 163 -10.21 -10.21 -27.34
CA GLU A 163 -10.69 -11.59 -27.30
C GLU A 163 -9.57 -12.61 -27.61
N ASP A 164 -8.73 -12.31 -28.61
CA ASP A 164 -7.60 -13.16 -28.99
C ASP A 164 -6.55 -13.31 -27.89
N LEU A 165 -6.25 -12.23 -27.17
CA LEU A 165 -5.36 -12.25 -26.02
C LEU A 165 -5.99 -13.03 -24.85
N TYR A 166 -7.29 -12.82 -24.59
CA TYR A 166 -8.00 -13.53 -23.54
C TYR A 166 -7.86 -15.06 -23.71
N TYR A 167 -8.17 -15.60 -24.88
CA TYR A 167 -8.03 -17.05 -25.12
C TYR A 167 -6.58 -17.54 -25.06
N ARG A 168 -5.61 -16.71 -25.37
CA ARG A 168 -4.19 -17.08 -25.29
C ARG A 168 -3.67 -17.08 -23.85
N LEU A 169 -4.21 -16.25 -22.96
CA LEU A 169 -3.90 -16.23 -21.53
C LEU A 169 -4.70 -17.29 -20.76
N ASN A 170 -5.96 -17.48 -21.11
CA ASN A 170 -6.89 -18.38 -20.41
C ASN A 170 -6.75 -19.84 -20.83
N VAL A 171 -5.49 -20.34 -20.90
CA VAL A 171 -5.21 -21.75 -21.20
C VAL A 171 -5.45 -22.61 -19.97
N PHE A 172 -4.98 -22.16 -18.80
CA PHE A 172 -5.19 -22.86 -17.55
C PHE A 172 -5.63 -21.85 -16.47
N PRO A 173 -6.94 -21.72 -16.22
CA PRO A 173 -7.45 -20.83 -15.20
C PRO A 173 -7.30 -21.43 -13.79
N ILE A 174 -6.88 -20.60 -12.82
CA ILE A 174 -6.89 -20.92 -11.40
C ILE A 174 -7.73 -19.85 -10.70
N GLN A 175 -8.84 -20.29 -10.08
CA GLN A 175 -9.71 -19.41 -9.32
C GLN A 175 -9.29 -19.39 -7.86
N MET A 176 -8.86 -18.22 -7.36
CA MET A 176 -8.60 -18.01 -5.93
C MET A 176 -9.89 -17.78 -5.18
N PRO A 177 -10.20 -18.60 -4.16
CA PRO A 177 -11.39 -18.38 -3.36
C PRO A 177 -11.23 -17.13 -2.49
N PRO A 178 -12.30 -16.34 -2.32
CA PRO A 178 -12.31 -15.25 -1.36
C PRO A 178 -12.21 -15.79 0.08
N LEU A 179 -11.72 -14.96 1.00
CA LEU A 179 -11.44 -15.39 2.37
C LEU A 179 -12.68 -15.90 3.11
N ARG A 180 -13.85 -15.31 2.86
CA ARG A 180 -15.15 -15.76 3.42
C ARG A 180 -15.55 -17.19 3.05
N GLU A 181 -14.98 -17.77 2.00
CA GLU A 181 -15.22 -19.15 1.55
C GLU A 181 -14.18 -20.14 2.08
N ARG A 182 -13.21 -19.67 2.88
CA ARG A 182 -12.11 -20.49 3.42
C ARG A 182 -12.34 -20.97 4.86
N GLY A 183 -13.41 -20.51 5.52
CA GLY A 183 -13.78 -21.00 6.86
C GLY A 183 -12.66 -20.91 7.90
N GLU A 184 -12.24 -22.08 8.43
CA GLU A 184 -11.20 -22.16 9.47
C GLU A 184 -9.80 -21.66 9.02
N ASP A 185 -9.53 -21.52 7.73
CA ASP A 185 -8.28 -20.93 7.26
C ASP A 185 -8.10 -19.48 7.75
N ILE A 186 -9.19 -18.78 8.09
CA ILE A 186 -9.17 -17.44 8.67
C ILE A 186 -8.37 -17.44 9.98
N LEU A 187 -8.61 -18.42 10.84
CA LEU A 187 -7.94 -18.54 12.14
C LEU A 187 -6.46 -18.92 11.96
N LEU A 188 -6.18 -19.83 11.03
CA LEU A 188 -4.82 -20.22 10.71
C LEU A 188 -4.01 -19.02 10.14
N LEU A 189 -4.64 -18.19 9.31
CA LEU A 189 -4.02 -16.97 8.79
C LEU A 189 -3.86 -15.91 9.89
N TRP A 190 -4.82 -15.80 10.81
CA TRP A 190 -4.68 -14.93 11.98
C TRP A 190 -3.43 -15.28 12.79
N ASP A 191 -3.31 -16.55 13.18
CA ASP A 191 -2.18 -17.01 13.99
C ASP A 191 -0.84 -16.77 13.27
N PHE A 192 -0.80 -17.04 11.98
CA PHE A 192 0.39 -16.77 11.16
C PHE A 192 0.75 -15.28 11.14
N PHE A 193 -0.21 -14.39 10.86
CA PHE A 193 0.04 -12.95 10.83
C PHE A 193 0.35 -12.40 12.22
N ALA A 194 -0.30 -12.91 13.27
CA ALA A 194 0.00 -12.50 14.64
C ALA A 194 1.46 -12.78 15.01
N GLN A 195 1.99 -13.93 14.59
CA GLN A 195 3.40 -14.28 14.79
C GLN A 195 4.35 -13.48 13.89
N GLU A 196 4.01 -13.34 12.59
CA GLU A 196 4.85 -12.62 11.61
C GLU A 196 5.00 -11.13 11.96
N LEU A 197 3.92 -10.51 12.44
CA LEU A 197 3.83 -9.07 12.69
C LEU A 197 4.09 -8.69 14.15
N CYS A 198 4.43 -9.67 15.01
CA CYS A 198 4.77 -9.40 16.38
C CYS A 198 6.08 -8.63 16.48
N LEU A 199 6.09 -7.52 17.23
CA LEU A 199 7.24 -6.64 17.37
C LEU A 199 8.14 -7.05 18.54
N GLY A 200 9.42 -7.19 18.30
CA GLY A 200 10.43 -7.41 19.35
C GLY A 200 10.28 -8.74 20.10
N ASN A 201 10.30 -8.68 21.44
CA ASN A 201 10.16 -9.83 22.35
C ASN A 201 8.72 -10.03 22.86
N ASP A 202 7.74 -9.32 22.30
CA ASP A 202 6.34 -9.43 22.72
C ASP A 202 5.76 -10.78 22.30
N SER A 203 4.75 -11.25 23.03
CA SER A 203 3.98 -12.41 22.61
C SER A 203 2.95 -11.97 21.55
N PRO A 204 2.67 -12.82 20.54
CA PRO A 204 1.63 -12.53 19.56
C PRO A 204 0.24 -12.46 20.22
N VAL A 205 -0.66 -11.67 19.65
CA VAL A 205 -2.06 -11.62 20.09
C VAL A 205 -2.77 -12.95 19.81
N SER A 206 -3.56 -13.41 20.76
CA SER A 206 -4.43 -14.59 20.63
C SER A 206 -5.89 -14.17 20.46
N LEU A 207 -6.78 -15.10 20.06
CA LEU A 207 -8.20 -14.85 19.91
C LEU A 207 -8.99 -15.56 20.99
N SER A 208 -9.96 -14.87 21.61
CA SER A 208 -11.01 -15.53 22.35
C SER A 208 -11.95 -16.29 21.41
N MET A 209 -12.64 -17.32 21.91
CA MET A 209 -13.59 -18.12 21.09
C MET A 209 -14.67 -17.26 20.44
N ALA A 210 -15.19 -16.25 21.16
CA ALA A 210 -16.21 -15.35 20.64
C ALA A 210 -15.68 -14.47 19.49
N ALA A 211 -14.44 -13.97 19.62
CA ALA A 211 -13.75 -13.20 18.58
C ALA A 211 -13.46 -14.06 17.35
N ALA A 212 -12.97 -15.28 17.55
CA ALA A 212 -12.73 -16.24 16.47
C ALA A 212 -14.00 -16.54 15.65
N HIS A 213 -15.12 -16.76 16.34
CA HIS A 213 -16.41 -17.01 15.69
C HIS A 213 -16.88 -15.80 14.86
N ASP A 214 -16.74 -14.58 15.39
CA ASP A 214 -17.09 -13.33 14.68
C ASP A 214 -16.24 -13.18 13.41
N LEU A 215 -14.92 -13.40 13.49
CA LEU A 215 -14.02 -13.28 12.35
C LEU A 215 -14.39 -14.26 11.22
N MET A 216 -14.81 -15.48 11.55
CA MET A 216 -15.23 -16.45 10.54
C MET A 216 -16.52 -16.06 9.80
N GLN A 217 -17.35 -15.20 10.38
CA GLN A 217 -18.61 -14.75 9.77
C GLN A 217 -18.49 -13.44 9.00
N ARG A 218 -17.37 -12.75 9.08
CA ARG A 218 -17.19 -11.47 8.40
C ARG A 218 -17.07 -11.63 6.88
N PRO A 219 -17.55 -10.65 6.11
CA PRO A 219 -17.55 -10.70 4.64
C PRO A 219 -16.17 -10.57 4.01
N TRP A 220 -15.16 -10.03 4.72
CA TRP A 220 -13.78 -9.87 4.28
C TRP A 220 -13.63 -9.34 2.85
N LYS A 221 -14.18 -8.16 2.56
CA LYS A 221 -14.12 -7.53 1.22
C LYS A 221 -12.70 -7.30 0.73
N GLY A 222 -11.77 -7.01 1.63
CA GLY A 222 -10.33 -6.88 1.36
C GLY A 222 -9.53 -8.17 1.54
N ASN A 223 -10.21 -9.31 1.81
CA ASN A 223 -9.62 -10.64 1.93
C ASN A 223 -8.45 -10.71 2.93
N CYS A 224 -7.37 -11.43 2.58
CA CYS A 224 -6.20 -11.60 3.44
C CYS A 224 -5.47 -10.28 3.73
N ARG A 225 -5.57 -9.28 2.84
CA ARG A 225 -5.00 -7.95 3.09
C ARG A 225 -5.73 -7.23 4.22
N GLU A 226 -7.05 -7.31 4.25
CA GLU A 226 -7.87 -6.76 5.35
C GLU A 226 -7.60 -7.48 6.66
N LEU A 227 -7.52 -8.81 6.63
CA LEU A 227 -7.21 -9.61 7.81
C LEU A 227 -5.81 -9.26 8.36
N ARG A 228 -4.79 -9.18 7.50
CA ARG A 228 -3.43 -8.81 7.90
C ARG A 228 -3.36 -7.43 8.57
N ASN A 229 -4.03 -6.44 7.97
CA ASN A 229 -4.10 -5.08 8.55
C ASN A 229 -4.83 -5.07 9.90
N LEU A 230 -5.87 -5.91 10.07
CA LEU A 230 -6.56 -6.05 11.36
C LEU A 230 -5.61 -6.65 12.40
N VAL A 231 -4.90 -7.72 12.06
CA VAL A 231 -3.94 -8.38 12.99
C VAL A 231 -2.81 -7.43 13.37
N GLU A 232 -2.24 -6.70 12.40
CA GLU A 232 -1.21 -5.69 12.64
C GLU A 232 -1.67 -4.64 13.65
N ARG A 233 -2.86 -4.10 13.44
CA ARG A 233 -3.47 -3.16 14.38
C ARG A 233 -3.68 -3.76 15.77
N MET A 234 -4.11 -5.02 15.87
CA MET A 234 -4.31 -5.67 17.16
C MET A 234 -3.00 -5.92 17.89
N ASN A 235 -1.93 -6.32 17.19
CA ASN A 235 -0.59 -6.46 17.77
C ASN A 235 -0.05 -5.12 18.32
N ILE A 236 -0.35 -4.01 17.65
CA ILE A 236 0.07 -2.67 18.10
C ILE A 236 -0.73 -2.21 19.33
N LEU A 237 -2.06 -2.37 19.29
CA LEU A 237 -2.94 -1.85 20.36
C LEU A 237 -2.98 -2.73 21.61
N TYR A 238 -2.76 -4.05 21.46
CA TYR A 238 -2.96 -5.04 22.52
C TYR A 238 -1.82 -6.08 22.54
N PRO A 239 -0.56 -5.68 22.65
CA PRO A 239 0.56 -6.63 22.56
C PRO A 239 0.44 -7.73 23.61
N GLY A 240 0.55 -8.99 23.18
CA GLY A 240 0.55 -10.17 24.03
C GLY A 240 -0.77 -10.48 24.73
N THR A 241 -1.89 -9.84 24.36
CA THR A 241 -3.17 -10.06 25.03
C THR A 241 -4.13 -10.94 24.23
N GLU A 242 -5.15 -11.46 24.88
CA GLU A 242 -6.25 -12.17 24.23
C GLU A 242 -7.26 -11.15 23.68
N ILE A 243 -7.45 -11.16 22.36
CA ILE A 243 -8.41 -10.29 21.66
C ILE A 243 -9.82 -10.80 21.86
N THR A 244 -10.65 -9.96 22.48
CA THR A 244 -12.07 -10.22 22.70
C THR A 244 -12.94 -9.60 21.59
N LEU A 245 -14.24 -9.93 21.59
CA LEU A 245 -15.19 -9.33 20.66
C LEU A 245 -15.26 -7.80 20.78
N GLN A 246 -15.07 -7.26 21.97
CA GLN A 246 -15.07 -5.81 22.22
C GLN A 246 -13.88 -5.12 21.55
N ASN A 247 -12.70 -5.77 21.51
CA ASN A 247 -11.53 -5.24 20.85
C ASN A 247 -11.67 -5.18 19.31
N LEU A 248 -12.51 -6.07 18.75
CA LEU A 248 -12.76 -6.14 17.29
C LEU A 248 -13.82 -5.17 16.80
N GLN A 249 -14.58 -4.53 17.70
CA GLN A 249 -15.53 -3.49 17.31
C GLN A 249 -14.76 -2.23 16.86
N PRO A 250 -15.24 -1.52 15.82
CA PRO A 250 -14.68 -0.22 15.48
C PRO A 250 -14.87 0.70 16.69
N ARG A 251 -13.80 1.05 17.36
CA ARG A 251 -13.86 2.13 18.34
C ARG A 251 -13.93 3.42 17.56
N ASP A 252 -14.96 4.22 17.84
CA ASP A 252 -14.96 5.62 17.43
C ASP A 252 -13.65 6.26 17.91
N PRO A 253 -12.91 6.97 17.08
CA PRO A 253 -11.68 7.65 17.51
C PRO A 253 -11.89 8.59 18.71
N MET A 254 -13.11 9.06 18.92
CA MET A 254 -13.50 9.88 20.07
C MET A 254 -13.53 9.15 21.42
N LEU A 255 -13.62 7.80 21.46
CA LEU A 255 -13.68 7.06 22.72
C LEU A 255 -12.30 6.66 23.27
N VAL A 256 -11.21 6.92 22.55
CA VAL A 256 -9.85 6.64 23.04
C VAL A 256 -9.45 7.65 24.13
N SER A 257 -10.01 8.88 24.12
CA SER A 257 -9.76 9.89 25.16
C SER A 257 -10.32 9.50 26.53
N ASP A 258 -11.41 8.72 26.59
CA ASP A 258 -12.05 8.38 27.86
C ASP A 258 -11.35 7.19 28.58
N MET A 259 -10.58 6.36 27.87
CA MET A 259 -9.85 5.26 28.52
C MET A 259 -8.54 5.68 29.18
N LEU A 260 -7.91 6.73 28.70
CA LEU A 260 -6.76 7.33 29.39
C LEU A 260 -7.15 8.14 30.63
N ALA A 261 -8.44 8.46 30.76
CA ALA A 261 -8.98 9.17 31.94
C ALA A 261 -9.37 8.25 33.11
N VAL A 262 -9.45 6.94 32.92
CA VAL A 262 -9.94 5.99 33.96
C VAL A 262 -8.79 5.39 34.81
N GLU A 263 -7.55 5.40 34.33
CA GLU A 263 -6.40 4.92 35.13
C GLU A 263 -5.79 5.96 36.10
N GLY A 264 -6.38 7.16 36.17
CA GLY A 264 -5.90 8.26 37.01
C GLY A 264 -6.79 8.67 38.18
N GLN A 265 -7.85 7.91 38.53
CA GLN A 265 -8.76 8.27 39.63
C GLN A 265 -8.84 7.22 40.76
N GLU A 266 -7.74 6.99 41.42
CA GLU A 266 -7.76 6.64 42.86
C GLU A 266 -6.79 7.57 43.60
N GLU A 267 -7.31 8.24 44.63
CA GLU A 267 -6.73 9.22 45.55
C GLU A 267 -6.76 10.70 45.12
N LEU A 268 -7.81 11.38 45.52
CA LEU A 268 -7.76 12.46 46.54
C LEU A 268 -9.12 13.16 46.65
N ALA A 269 -9.88 12.72 47.63
CA ALA A 269 -11.02 13.49 48.16
C ALA A 269 -10.49 14.60 49.05
N LEU A 270 -10.76 15.88 48.73
CA LEU A 270 -10.86 16.99 49.70
C LEU A 270 -11.51 18.23 49.05
N HIS A 271 -12.73 18.45 49.49
CA HIS A 271 -13.54 19.68 49.71
C HIS A 271 -13.57 20.83 48.67
N PRO A 272 -14.79 21.32 48.38
CA PRO A 272 -15.05 22.46 47.51
C PRO A 272 -15.06 23.80 48.30
N GLN A 273 -14.41 24.82 47.79
CA GLN A 273 -14.74 26.20 48.15
C GLN A 273 -14.95 27.03 46.89
N ALA A 274 -16.10 27.65 46.87
CA ALA A 274 -16.62 28.56 45.90
C ALA A 274 -15.72 29.79 45.66
N PHE A 275 -15.60 30.24 44.42
CA PHE A 275 -15.35 31.64 44.13
C PHE A 275 -16.21 32.11 42.94
N GLU A 276 -16.92 33.23 43.29
CA GLU A 276 -17.90 33.93 42.48
C GLU A 276 -17.25 34.67 41.32
N SER A 277 -18.04 34.82 40.24
CA SER A 277 -17.76 35.66 39.08
C SER A 277 -18.19 37.13 39.38
N PRO A 278 -17.54 38.14 38.85
CA PRO A 278 -18.16 39.44 38.61
C PRO A 278 -18.15 39.83 37.10
N PRO A 279 -18.90 40.89 36.73
CA PRO A 279 -19.70 40.93 35.54
C PRO A 279 -19.09 41.72 34.36
N PHE A 280 -19.71 41.52 33.22
CA PHE A 280 -19.63 42.25 31.95
C PHE A 280 -19.48 43.76 32.04
N MET A 281 -18.62 44.33 31.18
CA MET A 281 -18.85 45.62 30.53
C MET A 281 -18.38 45.61 29.08
N VAL A 282 -19.29 46.01 28.22
CA VAL A 282 -19.15 46.25 26.78
C VAL A 282 -18.57 47.66 26.59
N THR A 283 -17.56 47.81 25.73
CA THR A 283 -17.39 49.01 24.91
C THR A 283 -16.73 48.70 23.60
N ASP A 284 -17.41 49.16 22.60
CA ASP A 284 -17.23 49.24 21.18
C ASP A 284 -15.92 49.96 20.78
N VAL A 285 -15.24 49.54 19.73
CA VAL A 285 -14.78 50.29 18.53
C VAL A 285 -13.79 49.43 17.74
N GLY A 286 -14.02 49.31 16.44
CA GLY A 286 -13.34 48.42 15.54
C GLY A 286 -11.91 48.79 15.16
N GLU A 287 -11.15 47.77 14.85
CA GLU A 287 -9.96 47.79 14.00
C GLU A 287 -9.90 46.50 13.15
N PRO A 288 -9.23 46.52 11.97
CA PRO A 288 -9.32 45.47 10.97
C PRO A 288 -8.58 44.18 11.38
N PRO A 289 -8.87 43.01 10.75
CA PRO A 289 -8.35 41.73 11.20
C PRO A 289 -6.84 41.64 10.97
N ARG A 290 -6.10 41.53 12.08
CA ARG A 290 -4.68 41.11 12.02
C ARG A 290 -4.58 39.65 11.72
N LEU A 291 -3.94 39.36 10.61
CA LEU A 291 -3.46 38.04 10.25
C LEU A 291 -2.44 37.55 11.28
N PHE A 292 -2.75 36.45 11.92
CA PHE A 292 -1.87 35.57 12.69
C PHE A 292 -0.98 36.23 13.79
N GLU A 293 -1.40 36.08 15.04
CA GLU A 293 -0.46 36.08 16.17
C GLU A 293 0.38 34.78 16.14
N PRO A 294 1.69 34.84 16.46
CA PRO A 294 2.52 33.66 16.50
C PRO A 294 2.09 32.75 17.66
N LEU A 295 1.64 31.54 17.35
CA LEU A 295 1.40 30.48 18.32
C LEU A 295 2.70 30.16 19.06
N VAL A 296 2.73 30.47 20.36
CA VAL A 296 3.79 30.00 21.28
C VAL A 296 3.55 28.50 21.46
N ILE A 297 4.37 27.69 20.82
CA ILE A 297 4.33 26.23 20.97
C ILE A 297 5.11 25.90 22.25
N ASP A 298 4.38 25.38 23.24
CA ASP A 298 4.97 24.84 24.47
C ASP A 298 5.76 23.56 24.14
N ASP A 299 6.89 23.36 24.81
CA ASP A 299 7.91 22.31 24.52
C ASP A 299 7.45 20.86 24.78
N GLN A 300 6.14 20.58 24.83
CA GLN A 300 5.59 19.25 25.16
C GLN A 300 4.86 18.52 24.02
N LEU A 301 4.89 19.01 22.78
CA LEU A 301 4.27 18.31 21.65
C LEU A 301 5.25 17.30 21.04
N SER A 302 5.14 16.05 21.46
CA SER A 302 6.02 14.94 21.05
C SER A 302 5.49 14.09 19.88
N ASN A 303 4.33 14.45 19.27
CA ASN A 303 3.73 13.62 18.24
C ASN A 303 3.27 14.43 17.00
N ILE A 304 3.57 13.90 15.80
CA ILE A 304 3.23 14.55 14.52
C ILE A 304 1.71 14.66 14.33
N ASP A 305 0.94 13.74 14.90
CA ASP A 305 -0.51 13.70 14.81
C ASP A 305 -1.16 14.85 15.58
N ASP A 306 -0.64 15.20 16.77
CA ASP A 306 -1.13 16.33 17.56
C ASP A 306 -0.90 17.67 16.86
N LEU A 307 0.21 17.81 16.14
CA LEU A 307 0.50 18.97 15.31
C LEU A 307 -0.42 19.08 14.09
N ALA A 308 -0.75 17.95 13.47
CA ALA A 308 -1.65 17.90 12.34
C ALA A 308 -3.08 18.27 12.74
N ASP A 309 -3.57 17.77 13.88
CA ASP A 309 -4.90 18.09 14.41
C ASP A 309 -5.00 19.55 14.84
N MET A 310 -3.96 20.11 15.42
CA MET A 310 -3.90 21.52 15.80
C MET A 310 -3.91 22.44 14.56
N LEU A 311 -3.21 22.07 13.50
CA LEU A 311 -3.21 22.80 12.22
C LEU A 311 -4.56 22.70 11.50
N VAL A 312 -5.21 21.53 11.52
CA VAL A 312 -6.52 21.33 10.90
C VAL A 312 -7.62 22.07 11.67
N SER A 313 -7.57 22.06 13.00
CA SER A 313 -8.55 22.77 13.84
C SER A 313 -8.45 24.31 13.76
N ALA A 314 -7.31 24.84 13.35
CA ALA A 314 -7.10 26.28 13.15
C ALA A 314 -7.62 26.79 11.78
N ILE A 315 -8.04 25.90 10.87
CA ILE A 315 -8.52 26.26 9.53
C ILE A 315 -10.03 26.41 9.56
N ASP A 316 -10.53 27.63 9.35
CA ASP A 316 -11.96 27.88 9.16
C ASP A 316 -12.45 27.40 7.79
N MET A 317 -13.14 26.27 7.78
CA MET A 317 -13.66 25.62 6.58
C MET A 317 -14.95 26.30 6.02
N SER A 318 -15.51 27.28 6.72
CA SER A 318 -16.78 27.89 6.36
C SER A 318 -16.71 28.78 5.11
N GLN A 319 -15.54 29.25 4.73
CA GLN A 319 -15.34 30.12 3.56
C GLN A 319 -14.58 29.47 2.38
N GLY A 320 -14.29 28.17 2.49
CA GLY A 320 -13.47 27.47 1.53
C GLY A 320 -11.95 27.66 1.78
N CYS A 321 -11.17 26.60 1.69
CA CYS A 321 -9.74 26.59 1.95
C CYS A 321 -8.98 26.20 0.67
N ASP A 322 -8.01 27.03 0.25
CA ASP A 322 -7.04 26.64 -0.78
C ASP A 322 -5.96 25.75 -0.14
N LEU A 323 -6.17 24.43 -0.24
CA LEU A 323 -5.27 23.41 0.31
C LEU A 323 -3.81 23.63 -0.14
N LYS A 324 -3.59 24.09 -1.37
CA LYS A 324 -2.25 24.30 -1.92
C LYS A 324 -1.53 25.46 -1.23
N GLN A 325 -2.24 26.54 -0.93
CA GLN A 325 -1.68 27.68 -0.19
C GLN A 325 -1.36 27.31 1.25
N GLN A 326 -2.23 26.52 1.91
CA GLN A 326 -2.01 26.06 3.28
C GLN A 326 -0.81 25.13 3.38
N LEU A 327 -0.66 24.17 2.46
CA LEU A 327 0.51 23.29 2.42
C LEU A 327 1.82 24.07 2.21
N ILE A 328 1.82 25.09 1.35
CA ILE A 328 2.99 25.96 1.12
C ILE A 328 3.33 26.73 2.41
N ALA A 329 2.34 27.23 3.13
CA ALA A 329 2.57 27.96 4.39
C ALA A 329 3.20 27.07 5.46
N VAL A 330 2.67 25.86 5.67
CA VAL A 330 3.21 24.88 6.63
C VAL A 330 4.63 24.46 6.23
N GLU A 331 4.86 24.16 4.97
CA GLU A 331 6.17 23.77 4.46
C GLU A 331 7.21 24.89 4.66
N THR A 332 6.84 26.12 4.39
CA THR A 332 7.69 27.30 4.60
C THR A 332 8.08 27.47 6.06
N GLN A 333 7.14 27.31 6.99
CA GLN A 333 7.39 27.39 8.43
C GLN A 333 8.31 26.28 8.93
N LEU A 334 8.13 25.04 8.45
CA LEU A 334 9.00 23.91 8.81
C LEU A 334 10.44 24.14 8.34
N ILE A 335 10.62 24.63 7.10
CA ILE A 335 11.94 24.95 6.57
C ILE A 335 12.60 26.06 7.38
N GLN A 336 11.86 27.13 7.73
CA GLN A 336 12.39 28.23 8.53
C GLN A 336 12.83 27.75 9.92
N LYS A 337 11.99 26.98 10.62
CA LYS A 337 12.34 26.40 11.93
C LYS A 337 13.59 25.50 11.86
N ALA A 338 13.73 24.69 10.84
CA ALA A 338 14.90 23.83 10.66
C ALA A 338 16.18 24.65 10.40
N LEU A 339 16.09 25.76 9.64
CA LEU A 339 17.20 26.66 9.43
C LEU A 339 17.58 27.41 10.72
N ASP A 340 16.61 27.88 11.48
CA ASP A 340 16.83 28.55 12.76
C ASP A 340 17.50 27.61 13.78
N ALA A 341 17.00 26.38 13.89
CA ALA A 341 17.55 25.35 14.79
C ALA A 341 18.98 24.93 14.42
N THR A 342 19.37 25.09 13.17
CA THR A 342 20.71 24.73 12.68
C THR A 342 21.61 25.93 12.40
N SER A 343 21.21 27.13 12.88
CA SER A 343 21.94 28.40 12.68
C SER A 343 22.30 28.64 11.22
N GLY A 344 21.35 28.44 10.30
CA GLY A 344 21.50 28.64 8.87
C GLY A 344 22.22 27.52 8.12
N ASN A 345 22.63 26.43 8.76
CA ASN A 345 23.33 25.33 8.10
C ASN A 345 22.40 24.46 7.27
N VAL A 346 22.31 24.71 5.97
CA VAL A 346 21.41 24.03 5.03
C VAL A 346 21.62 22.51 4.96
N SER A 347 22.84 22.01 5.20
CA SER A 347 23.07 20.55 5.21
C SER A 347 22.43 19.90 6.42
N LYS A 348 22.63 20.45 7.62
CA LYS A 348 22.02 19.95 8.86
C LYS A 348 20.51 20.15 8.87
N ALA A 349 20.01 21.24 8.30
CA ALA A 349 18.56 21.47 8.16
C ALA A 349 17.92 20.44 7.20
N ALA A 350 18.60 20.05 6.14
CA ALA A 350 18.14 19.00 5.22
C ALA A 350 18.08 17.64 5.92
N ASP A 351 19.06 17.32 6.74
CA ASP A 351 19.07 16.08 7.54
C ASP A 351 17.93 16.07 8.57
N LEU A 352 17.68 17.20 9.28
CA LEU A 352 16.56 17.34 10.22
C LEU A 352 15.19 17.16 9.56
N LEU A 353 15.03 17.65 8.32
CA LEU A 353 13.78 17.54 7.58
C LEU A 353 13.69 16.23 6.74
N SER A 354 14.69 15.35 6.83
CA SER A 354 14.78 14.10 6.05
C SER A 354 14.64 14.31 4.53
N VAL A 355 15.15 15.44 4.02
CA VAL A 355 15.13 15.79 2.58
C VAL A 355 16.55 15.90 2.01
N ARG A 356 16.68 15.75 0.71
CA ARG A 356 17.98 15.96 0.06
C ARG A 356 18.36 17.45 0.08
N ARG A 357 19.64 17.74 0.33
CA ARG A 357 20.16 19.11 0.35
C ARG A 357 19.80 19.93 -0.90
N THR A 358 19.85 19.31 -2.08
CA THR A 358 19.48 19.96 -3.36
C THR A 358 18.00 20.36 -3.37
N THR A 359 17.12 19.50 -2.89
CA THR A 359 15.68 19.76 -2.80
C THR A 359 15.38 20.88 -1.81
N LEU A 360 16.10 20.95 -0.67
CA LEU A 360 15.92 22.02 0.29
C LEU A 360 16.38 23.37 -0.30
N ILE A 361 17.50 23.43 -1.00
CA ILE A 361 17.98 24.65 -1.68
C ILE A 361 16.97 25.14 -2.73
N GLU A 362 16.38 24.25 -3.52
CA GLU A 362 15.34 24.60 -4.48
C GLU A 362 14.10 25.18 -3.80
N LYS A 363 13.68 24.61 -2.67
CA LYS A 363 12.55 25.12 -1.89
C LYS A 363 12.83 26.46 -1.22
N ILE A 364 14.02 26.67 -0.66
CA ILE A 364 14.45 27.95 -0.09
C ILE A 364 14.39 29.05 -1.16
N LYS A 365 14.91 28.77 -2.36
CA LYS A 365 14.84 29.71 -3.50
C LYS A 365 13.41 29.97 -3.97
N LYS A 366 12.60 28.91 -4.05
CA LYS A 366 11.21 29.01 -4.51
C LYS A 366 10.35 29.84 -3.57
N TYR A 367 10.55 29.73 -2.27
CA TYR A 367 9.79 30.42 -1.25
C TYR A 367 10.45 31.72 -0.77
N GLN A 368 11.57 32.12 -1.37
CA GLN A 368 12.33 33.36 -1.09
C GLN A 368 12.68 33.51 0.41
N LEU A 369 13.01 32.39 1.08
CA LEU A 369 13.43 32.40 2.46
C LEU A 369 14.86 32.96 2.57
N GLN A 370 15.07 33.88 3.54
CA GLN A 370 16.39 34.46 3.77
C GLN A 370 17.29 33.41 4.46
N GLU A 371 18.48 33.21 3.89
CA GLU A 371 19.58 32.55 4.60
C GLU A 371 19.97 33.48 5.76
N VAL A 372 19.80 33.00 7.00
CA VAL A 372 20.30 33.70 8.18
C VAL A 372 21.82 33.64 8.11
N SER A 373 22.46 34.78 7.98
CA SER A 373 23.92 34.98 7.89
C SER A 373 24.63 34.56 9.14
#